data_1ef3de3f1fd0b07198d6067ba54388ae
#
_entry.id   1ef3de3f1fd0b07198d6067ba54388ae
#
_cell.length_a   1.000
_cell.length_b   1.000
_cell.length_c   1.000
_cell.angle_alpha   90.00
_cell.angle_beta   90.00
_cell.angle_gamma   90.00
#
_symmetry.space_group_name_H-M   'P 1'
#
loop_
_entity.id
_entity.type
_entity.pdbx_description
1 polymer ?
#
loop_
_entity_poly.entity_id
_entity_poly.type
_entity_poly.pdbx_seq_one_letter_code
_entity_poly.pdbx_strand_id
1 'polypeptide(L)'
;MFELESNSLFERRLERFSRRHPELQRRLSRLFRDLEEDPFQPHLRLHGLSGHLEGVSAVWLTYQYRVTFTIDVGQNLIKLLNIGNHDEVYR
;
A
#
# COMPACT_ATOMS: atom_id res chain seq x y z
N MET A 1 0.69 -14.99 8.40
CA MET A 1 1.20 -13.62 8.37
C MET A 1 1.83 -13.35 7.00
N PHE A 2 1.70 -12.15 6.49
CA PHE A 2 2.27 -11.79 5.20
C PHE A 2 3.60 -11.05 5.38
N GLU A 3 4.52 -11.30 4.46
CA GLU A 3 5.78 -10.57 4.41
C GLU A 3 5.63 -9.39 3.46
N LEU A 4 6.11 -8.22 3.88
CA LEU A 4 6.14 -7.03 3.02
C LEU A 4 7.50 -6.91 2.37
N GLU A 5 7.50 -6.77 1.05
CA GLU A 5 8.70 -6.58 0.26
C GLU A 5 8.64 -5.22 -0.42
N SER A 6 9.73 -4.48 -0.38
CA SER A 6 9.83 -3.18 -1.05
C SER A 6 11.08 -3.15 -1.92
N ASN A 7 11.13 -2.18 -2.82
CA ASN A 7 12.31 -1.91 -3.64
C ASN A 7 12.72 -0.45 -3.47
N SER A 8 13.83 -0.07 -4.07
CA SER A 8 14.36 1.28 -3.92
C SER A 8 13.40 2.36 -4.44
N LEU A 9 12.62 2.06 -5.47
CA LEU A 9 11.64 3.00 -6.01
C LEU A 9 10.52 3.26 -4.99
N PHE A 10 9.96 2.21 -4.41
CA PHE A 10 8.92 2.38 -3.39
C PHE A 10 9.48 3.11 -2.17
N GLU A 11 10.70 2.77 -1.76
CA GLU A 11 11.31 3.40 -0.58
C GLU A 11 11.52 4.90 -0.78
N ARG A 12 11.90 5.32 -1.99
CA ARG A 12 11.99 6.75 -2.30
C ARG A 12 10.63 7.44 -2.28
N ARG A 13 9.60 6.78 -2.81
CA ARG A 13 8.23 7.30 -2.78
C ARG A 13 7.71 7.42 -1.36
N LEU A 14 7.98 6.41 -0.54
CA LEU A 14 7.60 6.40 0.86
C LEU A 14 8.29 7.52 1.63
N GLU A 15 9.59 7.70 1.42
CA GLU A 15 10.33 8.77 2.08
C GLU A 15 9.80 10.15 1.70
N ARG A 16 9.52 10.37 0.42
CA ARG A 16 8.93 11.63 -0.06
C ARG A 16 7.57 11.87 0.57
N PHE A 17 6.73 10.85 0.59
CA PHE A 17 5.40 10.93 1.22
C PHE A 17 5.52 11.25 2.71
N SER A 18 6.41 10.57 3.42
CA SER A 18 6.60 10.75 4.85
C SER A 18 7.08 12.15 5.20
N ARG A 19 7.93 12.74 4.39
CA ARG A 19 8.38 14.13 4.60
C ARG A 19 7.26 15.13 4.40
N ARG A 20 6.35 14.88 3.47
CA ARG A 20 5.21 15.76 3.21
C ARG A 20 4.08 15.59 4.22
N HIS A 21 3.99 14.41 4.84
CA HIS A 21 2.88 14.03 5.71
C HIS A 21 3.37 13.44 7.03
N PRO A 22 4.15 14.20 7.82
CA PRO A 22 4.62 13.70 9.12
C PRO A 22 3.47 13.36 10.06
N GLU A 23 2.32 14.02 9.89
CA GLU A 23 1.12 13.76 10.69
C GLU A 23 0.54 12.36 10.45
N LEU A 24 0.92 11.68 9.34
CA LEU A 24 0.38 10.36 8.99
C LEU A 24 1.30 9.20 9.37
N GLN A 25 2.41 9.46 10.05
CA GLN A 25 3.39 8.42 10.37
C GLN A 25 2.80 7.28 11.20
N ARG A 26 1.99 7.58 12.19
CA ARG A 26 1.37 6.55 13.01
C ARG A 26 0.40 5.70 12.20
N ARG A 27 -0.40 6.34 11.36
CA ARG A 27 -1.34 5.63 10.48
C ARG A 27 -0.62 4.72 9.51
N LEU A 28 0.48 5.21 8.96
CA LEU A 28 1.27 4.46 8.00
C LEU A 28 1.90 3.23 8.64
N SER A 29 2.49 3.38 9.83
CA SER A 29 3.04 2.26 10.59
C SER A 29 1.97 1.22 10.91
N ARG A 30 0.78 1.67 11.31
CA ARG A 30 -0.33 0.78 11.59
C ARG A 30 -0.79 0.05 10.33
N LEU A 31 -0.87 0.76 9.21
CA LEU A 31 -1.26 0.15 7.94
C LEU A 31 -0.32 -0.99 7.57
N PHE A 32 0.98 -0.77 7.67
CA PHE A 32 1.95 -1.83 7.34
C PHE A 32 1.82 -3.03 8.28
N ARG A 33 1.58 -2.81 9.57
CA ARG A 33 1.32 -3.92 10.50
C ARG A 33 0.05 -4.65 10.16
N ASP A 34 -1.01 -3.93 9.81
CA ASP A 34 -2.28 -4.54 9.42
C ASP A 34 -2.11 -5.40 8.17
N LEU A 35 -1.33 -4.92 7.19
CA LEU A 35 -1.04 -5.69 5.98
C LEU A 35 -0.27 -6.97 6.29
N GLU A 36 0.70 -6.90 7.21
CA GLU A 36 1.43 -8.09 7.64
C GLU A 36 0.53 -9.10 8.32
N GLU A 37 -0.39 -8.63 9.16
CA GLU A 37 -1.31 -9.52 9.86
C GLU A 37 -2.32 -10.14 8.91
N ASP A 38 -3.02 -9.32 8.11
CA ASP A 38 -4.05 -9.76 7.20
C ASP A 38 -4.47 -8.60 6.28
N PRO A 39 -4.10 -8.63 4.99
CA PRO A 39 -4.49 -7.55 4.07
C PRO A 39 -5.99 -7.54 3.76
N PHE A 40 -6.73 -8.59 4.13
CA PHE A 40 -8.17 -8.70 3.85
C PHE A 40 -9.05 -8.16 4.95
N GLN A 41 -8.49 -7.54 5.98
CA GLN A 41 -9.27 -6.91 7.04
C GLN A 41 -10.19 -5.83 6.45
N PRO A 42 -11.49 -5.81 6.81
CA PRO A 42 -12.47 -4.94 6.16
C PRO A 42 -12.14 -3.45 6.18
N HIS A 43 -11.53 -2.96 7.26
CA HIS A 43 -11.22 -1.54 7.38
C HIS A 43 -10.14 -1.06 6.40
N LEU A 44 -9.37 -1.97 5.82
CA LEU A 44 -8.35 -1.63 4.83
C LEU A 44 -8.93 -1.33 3.45
N ARG A 45 -10.15 -1.79 3.19
CA ARG A 45 -10.85 -1.58 1.92
C ARG A 45 -10.04 -2.06 0.72
N LEU A 46 -9.45 -3.25 0.86
CA LEU A 46 -8.69 -3.87 -0.20
C LEU A 46 -9.53 -4.04 -1.46
N HIS A 47 -9.02 -3.60 -2.58
CA HIS A 47 -9.68 -3.79 -3.87
C HIS A 47 -8.64 -3.93 -4.98
N GLY A 48 -9.01 -4.73 -5.98
CA GLY A 48 -8.19 -4.88 -7.18
C GLY A 48 -8.39 -3.71 -8.14
N LEU A 49 -7.35 -3.40 -8.89
CA LEU A 49 -7.39 -2.36 -9.91
C LEU A 49 -7.60 -2.97 -11.29
N SER A 50 -8.00 -2.14 -12.25
CA SER A 50 -8.31 -2.61 -13.59
C SER A 50 -7.48 -1.88 -14.65
N GLY A 51 -7.68 -2.25 -15.93
CA GLY A 51 -6.96 -1.65 -17.04
C GLY A 51 -5.48 -1.99 -16.99
N HIS A 52 -4.63 -1.01 -17.18
CA HIS A 52 -3.18 -1.22 -17.18
C HIS A 52 -2.61 -1.58 -15.79
N LEU A 53 -3.43 -1.45 -14.75
CA LEU A 53 -3.05 -1.82 -13.38
C LEU A 53 -3.68 -3.13 -12.93
N GLU A 54 -4.20 -3.92 -13.87
CA GLU A 54 -4.75 -5.24 -13.53
C GLU A 54 -3.71 -6.10 -12.83
N GLY A 55 -4.11 -6.76 -11.75
CA GLY A 55 -3.20 -7.54 -10.92
C GLY A 55 -2.62 -6.77 -9.75
N VAL A 56 -2.83 -5.45 -9.73
CA VAL A 56 -2.42 -4.60 -8.61
C VAL A 56 -3.61 -4.39 -7.68
N SER A 57 -3.33 -4.37 -6.37
CA SER A 57 -4.34 -4.09 -5.35
C SER A 57 -4.03 -2.78 -4.64
N ALA A 58 -5.05 -2.19 -4.04
CA ALA A 58 -4.91 -0.95 -3.27
C ALA A 58 -5.64 -1.06 -1.95
N VAL A 59 -5.11 -0.38 -0.94
CA VAL A 59 -5.77 -0.17 0.35
C VAL A 59 -5.79 1.30 0.67
N TRP A 60 -6.70 1.70 1.56
CA TRP A 60 -6.78 3.07 2.04
C TRP A 60 -5.79 3.29 3.19
N LEU A 61 -4.98 4.32 3.07
CA LEU A 61 -4.27 4.87 4.23
C LEU A 61 -5.19 5.87 4.94
N THR A 62 -5.75 6.79 4.16
CA THR A 62 -6.82 7.71 4.54
C THR A 62 -7.78 7.82 3.38
N TYR A 63 -8.83 8.63 3.52
CA TYR A 63 -9.73 8.91 2.40
C TYR A 63 -8.97 9.43 1.16
N GLN A 64 -7.93 10.24 1.37
CA GLN A 64 -7.20 10.87 0.26
C GLN A 64 -6.05 10.01 -0.26
N TYR A 65 -5.48 9.12 0.54
CA TYR A 65 -4.23 8.45 0.21
C TYR A 65 -4.36 6.95 0.17
N ARG A 66 -3.63 6.34 -0.76
CA ARG A 66 -3.66 4.89 -1.03
C ARG A 66 -2.26 4.33 -1.02
N VAL A 67 -2.16 3.05 -0.70
CA VAL A 67 -0.94 2.25 -0.92
C VAL A 67 -1.31 1.14 -1.89
N THR A 68 -0.50 0.95 -2.93
CA THR A 68 -0.71 -0.09 -3.92
C THR A 68 0.38 -1.16 -3.84
N PHE A 69 0.01 -2.38 -4.17
CA PHE A 69 0.89 -3.52 -4.06
C PHE A 69 0.34 -4.70 -4.85
N THR A 70 1.16 -5.74 -5.01
CA THR A 70 0.69 -7.04 -5.49
C THR A 70 0.66 -8.01 -4.32
N ILE A 71 -0.26 -8.97 -4.35
CA ILE A 71 -0.39 -10.02 -3.34
C ILE A 71 -0.15 -11.38 -3.99
N ASP A 72 0.73 -12.16 -3.38
CA ASP A 72 0.87 -13.57 -3.68
C ASP A 72 0.40 -14.35 -2.47
N VAL A 73 -0.83 -14.86 -2.52
CA VAL A 73 -1.44 -15.57 -1.39
C VAL A 73 -0.72 -16.89 -1.12
N GLY A 74 -0.25 -17.55 -2.19
CA GLY A 74 0.45 -18.82 -2.05
C GLY A 74 1.76 -18.70 -1.29
N GLN A 75 2.43 -17.55 -1.41
CA GLN A 75 3.70 -17.28 -0.71
C GLN A 75 3.54 -16.35 0.49
N ASN A 76 2.32 -15.87 0.75
CA ASN A 76 2.06 -14.88 1.79
C ASN A 76 2.96 -13.65 1.62
N LEU A 77 3.07 -13.15 0.39
CA LEU A 77 3.98 -12.07 0.04
C LEU A 77 3.22 -10.89 -0.53
N ILE A 78 3.53 -9.70 -0.02
CA ILE A 78 3.01 -8.43 -0.52
C ILE A 78 4.20 -7.62 -1.04
N LYS A 79 4.16 -7.27 -2.33
CA LYS A 79 5.19 -6.41 -2.93
C LYS A 79 4.64 -4.99 -3.05
N LEU A 80 5.20 -4.08 -2.27
CA LEU A 80 4.76 -2.69 -2.23
C LEU A 80 5.21 -1.96 -3.50
N LEU A 81 4.31 -1.18 -4.11
CA LEU A 81 4.55 -0.53 -5.38
C LEU A 81 4.53 0.99 -5.30
N ASN A 82 3.48 1.57 -4.72
CA ASN A 82 3.34 3.02 -4.71
C ASN A 82 2.53 3.50 -3.50
N ILE A 83 2.69 4.77 -3.18
CA ILE A 83 1.95 5.46 -2.14
C ILE A 83 1.70 6.88 -2.59
N GLY A 84 0.49 7.38 -2.40
CA GLY A 84 0.12 8.73 -2.80
C GLY A 84 -1.39 8.90 -2.88
N ASN A 85 -1.82 10.01 -3.45
CA ASN A 85 -3.24 10.24 -3.68
C ASN A 85 -3.75 9.36 -4.83
N HIS A 86 -5.07 9.37 -5.04
CA HIS A 86 -5.71 8.56 -6.07
C HIS A 86 -5.05 8.73 -7.45
N ASP A 87 -4.82 9.97 -7.86
CA ASP A 87 -4.25 10.21 -9.19
C ASP A 87 -2.81 9.73 -9.30
N GLU A 88 -2.04 9.90 -8.24
CA GLU A 88 -0.63 9.48 -8.24
C GLU A 88 -0.47 7.96 -8.34
N VAL A 89 -1.30 7.20 -7.65
CA VAL A 89 -1.15 5.74 -7.60
C VAL A 89 -1.85 5.02 -8.75
N TYR A 90 -2.80 5.66 -9.41
CA TYR A 90 -3.58 5.04 -10.49
C TYR A 90 -3.15 5.46 -11.90
N ARG A 91 -2.04 6.14 -12.02
CA ARG A 91 -1.48 6.51 -13.32
C ARG A 91 -0.86 5.36 -14.08
#